data_b2dfcb4d0244e5cbff5908b635c3eccd
#
_entry.id   b2dfcb4d0244e5cbff5908b635c3eccd
#
_cell.length_a   1.000
_cell.length_b   1.000
_cell.length_c   1.000
_cell.angle_alpha   90.00
_cell.angle_beta   90.00
_cell.angle_gamma   90.00
#
_symmetry.space_group_name_H-M   'P 1'
#
loop_
_entity.id
_entity.type
_entity.pdbx_description
1 polymer ?
#
loop_
_entity_poly.entity_id
_entity_poly.type
_entity_poly.pdbx_seq_one_letter_code
_entity_poly.pdbx_strand_id
1 'polypeptide(L)'
;THCISSAASDVYKRQILTSLGSFERDLRMALGEAVELGGYRFVFEGAAHHEGPNFISDRGTVRIFDGERQIAVLHPEKRLYTVQQSVMTEAGIDAGLTRDLFVALGEPLGQGAWAVRIHIKPFVRWIWLGALMMGFGGFLAAADKRYRMKVKTRVRDALGLQEARA
;
A
#
# COMPACT_ATOMS: atom_id res chain seq x y z
N THR A 1 29.82 7.55 14.39
CA THR A 1 29.09 6.31 14.80
C THR A 1 27.64 6.56 15.21
N HIS A 2 27.24 7.78 15.62
CA HIS A 2 25.87 8.09 16.05
C HIS A 2 24.82 8.18 14.91
N CYS A 3 25.23 8.45 13.68
CA CYS A 3 24.29 8.63 12.56
C CYS A 3 23.69 7.28 12.06
N ILE A 4 24.46 6.20 12.13
CA ILE A 4 24.02 4.86 11.69
C ILE A 4 23.01 4.25 12.68
N SER A 5 23.17 4.54 13.98
CA SER A 5 22.26 4.06 15.03
C SER A 5 20.86 4.69 14.93
N SER A 6 20.78 5.96 14.55
CA SER A 6 19.50 6.67 14.35
C SER A 6 18.71 6.08 13.17
N ALA A 7 19.36 5.88 12.03
CA ALA A 7 18.72 5.33 10.84
C ALA A 7 18.19 3.89 11.08
N ALA A 8 18.97 3.04 11.76
CA ALA A 8 18.52 1.70 12.12
C ALA A 8 17.32 1.72 13.08
N SER A 9 17.30 2.62 14.05
CA SER A 9 16.19 2.81 14.98
C SER A 9 14.91 3.26 14.27
N ASP A 10 15.03 4.14 13.28
CA ASP A 10 13.88 4.64 12.51
C ASP A 10 13.30 3.59 11.57
N VAL A 11 14.14 2.75 10.97
CA VAL A 11 13.68 1.58 10.18
C VAL A 11 12.94 0.59 11.08
N TYR A 12 13.46 0.31 12.28
CA TYR A 12 12.81 -0.59 13.23
C TYR A 12 11.44 -0.08 13.72
N LYS A 13 11.33 1.22 14.01
CA LYS A 13 10.06 1.85 14.41
C LYS A 13 9.03 1.80 13.29
N ARG A 14 9.43 2.01 12.05
CA ARG A 14 8.54 1.89 10.88
C ARG A 14 8.05 0.45 10.69
N GLN A 15 8.92 -0.52 10.89
CA GLN A 15 8.58 -1.94 10.75
C GLN A 15 7.58 -2.39 11.83
N ILE A 16 7.74 -1.91 13.06
CA ILE A 16 6.78 -2.17 14.15
C ILE A 16 5.43 -1.53 13.86
N LEU A 17 5.39 -0.28 13.42
CA LEU A 17 4.15 0.43 13.09
C LEU A 17 3.37 -0.23 11.94
N THR A 18 4.06 -0.70 10.90
CA THR A 18 3.42 -1.44 9.79
C THR A 18 2.96 -2.83 10.21
N SER A 19 3.68 -3.50 11.10
CA SER A 19 3.32 -4.84 11.58
C SER A 19 2.16 -4.83 12.57
N LEU A 20 2.04 -3.78 13.40
CA LEU A 20 0.98 -3.69 14.40
C LEU A 20 -0.40 -3.39 13.81
N GLY A 21 -0.48 -2.89 12.59
CA GLY A 21 -1.74 -2.50 11.95
C GLY A 21 -2.10 -3.32 10.71
N SER A 22 -1.21 -4.18 10.20
CA SER A 22 -1.52 -4.98 9.03
C SER A 22 -2.06 -6.35 9.44
N PHE A 23 -3.25 -6.66 8.98
CA PHE A 23 -3.85 -7.97 9.14
C PHE A 23 -3.73 -8.73 7.82
N GLU A 24 -3.13 -9.92 7.90
CA GLU A 24 -3.02 -10.84 6.78
C GLU A 24 -3.57 -12.20 7.21
N ARG A 25 -4.47 -12.75 6.41
CA ARG A 25 -4.99 -14.10 6.61
C ARG A 25 -5.23 -14.80 5.28
N ASP A 26 -4.73 -16.02 5.20
CA ASP A 26 -5.11 -16.99 4.19
C ASP A 26 -6.22 -17.87 4.77
N LEU A 27 -7.36 -17.87 4.10
CA LEU A 27 -8.58 -18.55 4.58
C LEU A 27 -9.15 -19.40 3.45
N ARG A 28 -9.73 -20.53 3.85
CA ARG A 28 -10.64 -21.25 2.97
C ARG A 28 -12.01 -20.60 3.11
N MET A 29 -12.59 -20.17 1.99
CA MET A 29 -13.94 -19.61 1.97
C MET A 29 -14.81 -20.41 1.01
N ALA A 30 -15.93 -20.90 1.52
CA ALA A 30 -16.97 -21.54 0.72
C ALA A 30 -17.94 -20.48 0.17
N LEU A 31 -18.77 -20.88 -0.77
CA LEU A 31 -19.82 -20.03 -1.34
C LEU A 31 -20.74 -19.50 -0.22
N GLY A 32 -20.90 -18.19 -0.12
CA GLY A 32 -21.74 -17.53 0.88
C GLY A 32 -21.10 -17.41 2.27
N GLU A 33 -19.88 -17.93 2.46
CA GLU A 33 -19.20 -17.85 3.75
C GLU A 33 -18.74 -16.42 4.05
N ALA A 34 -18.89 -16.02 5.31
CA ALA A 34 -18.49 -14.71 5.80
C ALA A 34 -17.37 -14.85 6.83
N VAL A 35 -16.37 -14.00 6.75
CA VAL A 35 -15.24 -13.93 7.69
C VAL A 35 -15.06 -12.51 8.18
N GLU A 36 -14.86 -12.36 9.49
CA GLU A 36 -14.54 -11.06 10.10
C GLU A 36 -13.05 -10.92 10.31
N LEU A 37 -12.49 -9.83 9.79
CA LEU A 37 -11.09 -9.46 9.93
C LEU A 37 -10.94 -7.94 10.06
N GLY A 38 -10.25 -7.50 11.10
CA GLY A 38 -9.94 -6.07 11.31
C GLY A 38 -11.17 -5.16 11.43
N GLY A 39 -12.30 -5.69 11.91
CA GLY A 39 -13.57 -4.96 12.03
C GLY A 39 -14.43 -4.95 10.77
N TYR A 40 -13.97 -5.59 9.69
CA TYR A 40 -14.71 -5.74 8.43
C TYR A 40 -15.18 -7.16 8.24
N ARG A 41 -16.38 -7.31 7.69
CA ARG A 41 -16.95 -8.60 7.32
C ARG A 41 -16.81 -8.80 5.80
N PHE A 42 -16.09 -9.84 5.42
CA PHE A 42 -15.87 -10.26 4.04
C PHE A 42 -16.79 -11.42 3.72
N VAL A 43 -17.60 -11.30 2.68
CA VAL A 43 -18.53 -12.34 2.24
C VAL A 43 -18.13 -12.78 0.84
N PHE A 44 -17.80 -14.06 0.69
CA PHE A 44 -17.44 -14.64 -0.60
C PHE A 44 -18.69 -15.15 -1.32
N GLU A 45 -19.02 -14.57 -2.48
CA GLU A 45 -20.19 -14.97 -3.28
C GLU A 45 -19.88 -16.03 -4.32
N GLY A 46 -18.64 -16.45 -4.41
CA GLY A 46 -18.18 -17.46 -5.36
C GLY A 46 -17.24 -16.90 -6.42
N ALA A 47 -16.81 -17.79 -7.31
CA ALA A 47 -16.01 -17.46 -8.46
C ALA A 47 -16.71 -17.91 -9.75
N ALA A 48 -16.71 -17.05 -10.77
CA ALA A 48 -17.26 -17.32 -12.09
C ALA A 48 -16.12 -17.40 -13.11
N HIS A 49 -16.24 -18.32 -14.05
CA HIS A 49 -15.32 -18.44 -15.15
C HIS A 49 -15.52 -17.29 -16.15
N HIS A 50 -14.43 -16.67 -16.57
CA HIS A 50 -14.44 -15.57 -17.53
C HIS A 50 -13.34 -15.75 -18.56
N GLU A 51 -13.69 -15.67 -19.84
CA GLU A 51 -12.75 -15.76 -20.96
C GLU A 51 -12.45 -14.38 -21.51
N GLY A 52 -11.19 -14.01 -21.53
CA GLY A 52 -10.69 -12.80 -22.16
C GLY A 52 -10.04 -13.07 -23.52
N PRO A 53 -9.57 -12.04 -24.23
CA PRO A 53 -9.01 -12.19 -25.57
C PRO A 53 -7.73 -13.04 -25.61
N ASN A 54 -6.97 -13.12 -24.54
CA ASN A 54 -5.69 -13.85 -24.45
C ASN A 54 -5.48 -14.56 -23.12
N PHE A 55 -6.52 -14.65 -22.28
CA PHE A 55 -6.48 -15.30 -20.98
C PHE A 55 -7.82 -15.95 -20.66
N ILE A 56 -7.76 -16.93 -19.79
CA ILE A 56 -8.91 -17.54 -19.12
C ILE A 56 -8.77 -17.18 -17.65
N SER A 57 -9.83 -16.72 -17.02
CA SER A 57 -9.78 -16.34 -15.60
C SER A 57 -10.94 -16.90 -14.80
N ASP A 58 -10.68 -17.15 -13.52
CA ASP A 58 -11.71 -17.35 -12.53
C ASP A 58 -11.82 -16.03 -11.73
N ARG A 59 -12.98 -15.37 -11.85
CA ARG A 59 -13.27 -14.09 -11.19
C ARG A 59 -14.11 -14.33 -9.95
N GLY A 60 -13.53 -14.07 -8.79
CA GLY A 60 -14.22 -14.09 -7.52
C GLY A 60 -15.04 -12.83 -7.28
N THR A 61 -16.10 -12.93 -6.51
CA THR A 61 -16.84 -11.78 -5.99
C THR A 61 -16.81 -11.81 -4.47
N VAL A 62 -16.28 -10.74 -3.88
CA VAL A 62 -16.19 -10.58 -2.43
C VAL A 62 -16.83 -9.26 -2.03
N ARG A 63 -17.88 -9.33 -1.21
CA ARG A 63 -18.51 -8.14 -0.62
C ARG A 63 -17.90 -7.83 0.73
N ILE A 64 -17.68 -6.57 0.98
CA ILE A 64 -17.08 -6.09 2.22
C ILE A 64 -18.07 -5.18 2.94
N PHE A 65 -18.27 -5.46 4.23
CA PHE A 65 -19.17 -4.71 5.09
C PHE A 65 -18.42 -4.13 6.27
N ASP A 66 -18.82 -2.93 6.66
CA ASP A 66 -18.47 -2.27 7.92
C ASP A 66 -19.73 -2.24 8.79
N GLY A 67 -19.81 -3.15 9.77
CA GLY A 67 -21.05 -3.46 10.45
C GLY A 67 -22.11 -4.01 9.49
N GLU A 68 -23.20 -3.29 9.31
CA GLU A 68 -24.28 -3.63 8.36
C GLU A 68 -24.16 -2.93 7.00
N ARG A 69 -23.28 -1.95 6.88
CA ARG A 69 -23.12 -1.16 5.67
C ARG A 69 -22.14 -1.83 4.70
N GLN A 70 -22.61 -2.12 3.48
CA GLN A 70 -21.69 -2.52 2.40
C GLN A 70 -20.84 -1.32 1.98
N ILE A 71 -19.54 -1.50 2.02
CA ILE A 71 -18.56 -0.46 1.70
C ILE A 71 -17.88 -0.67 0.35
N ALA A 72 -17.67 -1.94 -0.03
CA ALA A 72 -17.02 -2.27 -1.29
C ALA A 72 -17.47 -3.63 -1.82
N VAL A 73 -17.31 -3.83 -3.13
CA VAL A 73 -17.37 -5.13 -3.80
C VAL A 73 -16.07 -5.29 -4.58
N LEU A 74 -15.33 -6.33 -4.28
CA LEU A 74 -14.06 -6.61 -4.94
C LEU A 74 -14.19 -7.83 -5.85
N HIS A 75 -13.48 -7.78 -6.96
CA HIS A 75 -13.44 -8.85 -7.96
C HIS A 75 -12.00 -9.32 -8.15
N PRO A 76 -11.45 -10.12 -7.22
CA PRO A 76 -10.16 -10.74 -7.42
C PRO A 76 -10.24 -11.77 -8.54
N GLU A 77 -9.22 -11.82 -9.40
CA GLU A 77 -9.17 -12.74 -10.53
C GLU A 77 -7.90 -13.58 -10.50
N LYS A 78 -8.06 -14.83 -10.88
CA LYS A 78 -6.94 -15.71 -11.18
C LYS A 78 -6.91 -15.95 -12.68
N ARG A 79 -5.91 -15.38 -13.37
CA ARG A 79 -5.77 -15.42 -14.83
C ARG A 79 -4.75 -16.45 -15.25
N LEU A 80 -5.08 -17.24 -16.24
CA LEU A 80 -4.16 -18.08 -16.98
C LEU A 80 -3.99 -17.48 -18.38
N TYR A 81 -2.82 -16.97 -18.68
CA TYR A 81 -2.50 -16.46 -20.00
C TYR A 81 -2.21 -17.60 -20.95
N THR A 82 -3.01 -17.72 -22.01
CA THR A 82 -2.98 -18.87 -22.95
C THR A 82 -1.70 -18.94 -23.77
N VAL A 83 -1.09 -17.79 -24.09
CA VAL A 83 0.13 -17.71 -24.89
C VAL A 83 1.38 -18.02 -24.07
N GLN A 84 1.48 -17.46 -22.85
CA GLN A 84 2.65 -17.61 -21.99
C GLN A 84 2.55 -18.79 -21.03
N GLN A 85 1.37 -19.43 -20.96
CA GLN A 85 1.07 -20.52 -20.01
C GLN A 85 1.38 -20.13 -18.54
N SER A 86 1.29 -18.84 -18.23
CA SER A 86 1.58 -18.29 -16.90
C SER A 86 0.30 -17.99 -16.14
N VAL A 87 0.28 -18.40 -14.88
CA VAL A 87 -0.82 -18.07 -13.95
C VAL A 87 -0.46 -16.78 -13.24
N MET A 88 -1.37 -15.80 -13.27
CA MET A 88 -1.23 -14.54 -12.55
C MET A 88 -2.48 -14.29 -11.71
N THR A 89 -2.28 -13.90 -10.46
CA THR A 89 -3.37 -13.52 -9.56
C THR A 89 -3.52 -12.00 -9.56
N GLU A 90 -4.68 -11.52 -9.97
CA GLU A 90 -5.06 -10.13 -9.86
C GLU A 90 -5.92 -9.92 -8.62
N ALA A 91 -5.46 -9.08 -7.74
CA ALA A 91 -6.15 -8.80 -6.50
C ALA A 91 -7.19 -7.69 -6.69
N GLY A 92 -8.32 -7.83 -6.03
CA GLY A 92 -9.27 -6.75 -5.83
C GLY A 92 -8.75 -5.83 -4.72
N ILE A 93 -8.68 -4.52 -4.98
CA ILE A 93 -8.17 -3.52 -4.03
C ILE A 93 -9.21 -2.42 -3.84
N ASP A 94 -9.61 -2.20 -2.58
CA ASP A 94 -10.36 -1.00 -2.18
C ASP A 94 -9.42 -0.06 -1.43
N ALA A 95 -9.03 1.01 -2.12
CA ALA A 95 -8.05 1.95 -1.65
C ALA A 95 -8.72 3.15 -0.95
N GLY A 96 -8.62 3.19 0.39
CA GLY A 96 -9.14 4.26 1.24
C GLY A 96 -8.08 5.27 1.69
N LEU A 97 -8.49 6.35 2.36
CA LEU A 97 -7.56 7.32 2.95
C LEU A 97 -6.87 6.78 4.21
N THR A 98 -7.56 5.97 4.98
CA THR A 98 -7.07 5.43 6.26
C THR A 98 -6.67 3.97 6.19
N ARG A 99 -7.15 3.23 5.15
CA ARG A 99 -6.93 1.80 4.98
C ARG A 99 -7.01 1.40 3.52
N ASP A 100 -6.27 0.37 3.16
CA ASP A 100 -6.42 -0.34 1.89
C ASP A 100 -6.83 -1.78 2.21
N LEU A 101 -7.93 -2.22 1.59
CA LEU A 101 -8.41 -3.59 1.65
C LEU A 101 -7.98 -4.31 0.38
N PHE A 102 -7.31 -5.42 0.55
CA PHE A 102 -6.77 -6.21 -0.54
C PHE A 102 -7.29 -7.63 -0.40
N VAL A 103 -7.86 -8.16 -1.48
CA VAL A 103 -8.35 -9.53 -1.55
C VAL A 103 -7.77 -10.20 -2.79
N ALA A 104 -7.15 -11.34 -2.61
CA ALA A 104 -6.62 -12.16 -3.71
C ALA A 104 -7.25 -13.54 -3.72
N LEU A 105 -7.55 -14.05 -4.92
CA LEU A 105 -8.08 -15.39 -5.14
C LEU A 105 -6.91 -16.36 -5.34
N GLY A 106 -6.84 -17.41 -4.52
CA GLY A 106 -5.82 -18.45 -4.60
C GLY A 106 -6.26 -19.66 -5.42
N GLU A 107 -6.03 -20.87 -4.89
CA GLU A 107 -6.37 -22.11 -5.57
C GLU A 107 -7.81 -22.56 -5.23
N PRO A 108 -8.51 -23.24 -6.17
CA PRO A 108 -9.76 -23.90 -5.88
C PRO A 108 -9.51 -25.12 -4.98
N LEU A 109 -10.23 -25.17 -3.85
CA LEU A 109 -10.10 -26.25 -2.85
C LEU A 109 -11.15 -27.35 -3.01
N GLY A 110 -11.93 -27.31 -4.08
CA GLY A 110 -13.03 -28.22 -4.36
C GLY A 110 -14.33 -27.82 -3.63
N GLN A 111 -15.46 -28.44 -4.05
CA GLN A 111 -16.79 -28.16 -3.50
C GLN A 111 -17.20 -26.67 -3.51
N GLY A 112 -16.72 -25.90 -4.49
CA GLY A 112 -17.01 -24.45 -4.58
C GLY A 112 -16.25 -23.58 -3.58
N ALA A 113 -15.33 -24.16 -2.78
CA ALA A 113 -14.49 -23.42 -1.87
C ALA A 113 -13.19 -22.99 -2.54
N TRP A 114 -12.72 -21.79 -2.18
CA TRP A 114 -11.49 -21.19 -2.68
C TRP A 114 -10.57 -20.77 -1.53
N ALA A 115 -9.28 -20.82 -1.79
CA ALA A 115 -8.33 -20.14 -0.93
C ALA A 115 -8.44 -18.63 -1.20
N VAL A 116 -8.71 -17.85 -0.17
CA VAL A 116 -8.83 -16.40 -0.28
C VAL A 116 -7.82 -15.76 0.67
N ARG A 117 -6.99 -14.89 0.12
CA ARG A 117 -6.02 -14.12 0.90
C ARG A 117 -6.54 -12.72 1.10
N ILE A 118 -6.69 -12.33 2.36
CA ILE A 118 -7.16 -11.01 2.74
C ILE A 118 -6.03 -10.26 3.44
N HIS A 119 -5.73 -9.06 2.95
CA HIS A 119 -4.82 -8.14 3.61
C HIS A 119 -5.54 -6.82 3.91
N ILE A 120 -5.34 -6.32 5.11
CA ILE A 120 -5.75 -4.98 5.51
C ILE A 120 -4.48 -4.20 5.82
N LYS A 121 -4.21 -3.16 5.05
CA LYS A 121 -3.02 -2.32 5.22
C LYS A 121 -3.46 -0.89 5.58
N PRO A 122 -3.23 -0.46 6.84
CA PRO A 122 -3.56 0.89 7.23
C PRO A 122 -2.52 1.88 6.70
N PHE A 123 -2.97 3.10 6.42
CA PHE A 123 -2.15 4.28 6.18
C PHE A 123 -1.15 4.22 5.01
N VAL A 124 -1.34 3.38 4.01
CA VAL A 124 -0.42 3.30 2.86
C VAL A 124 -0.33 4.63 2.12
N ARG A 125 -1.45 5.34 1.98
CA ARG A 125 -1.49 6.66 1.30
C ARG A 125 -0.79 7.78 2.06
N TRP A 126 -0.61 7.66 3.36
CA TRP A 126 0.09 8.66 4.17
C TRP A 126 1.59 8.75 3.85
N ILE A 127 2.15 7.70 3.24
CA ILE A 127 3.52 7.71 2.71
C ILE A 127 3.66 8.81 1.65
N TRP A 128 2.70 8.90 0.74
CA TRP A 128 2.66 9.93 -0.30
C TRP A 128 2.43 11.33 0.27
N LEU A 129 1.58 11.45 1.28
CA LEU A 129 1.36 12.71 1.98
C LEU A 129 2.65 13.18 2.66
N GLY A 130 3.39 12.28 3.30
CA GLY A 130 4.71 12.58 3.88
C GLY A 130 5.73 13.05 2.84
N ALA A 131 5.78 12.41 1.67
CA ALA A 131 6.65 12.82 0.56
C ALA A 131 6.28 14.22 0.04
N LEU A 132 4.98 14.51 -0.11
CA LEU A 132 4.50 15.85 -0.50
C LEU A 132 4.86 16.92 0.54
N MET A 133 4.70 16.62 1.83
CA MET A 133 5.08 17.55 2.91
C MET A 133 6.58 17.82 2.93
N MET A 134 7.41 16.80 2.70
CA MET A 134 8.87 16.99 2.57
C MET A 134 9.23 17.86 1.37
N GLY A 135 8.61 17.61 0.21
CA GLY A 135 8.80 18.44 -0.98
C GLY A 135 8.39 19.89 -0.75
N PHE A 136 7.26 20.12 -0.10
CA PHE A 136 6.78 21.45 0.23
C PHE A 136 7.70 22.15 1.24
N GLY A 137 8.16 21.46 2.28
CA GLY A 137 9.14 21.98 3.22
C GLY A 137 10.46 22.37 2.57
N GLY A 138 10.96 21.53 1.64
CA GLY A 138 12.14 21.83 0.82
C GLY A 138 11.96 23.06 -0.07
N PHE A 139 10.79 23.19 -0.69
CA PHE A 139 10.45 24.36 -1.51
C PHE A 139 10.41 25.64 -0.67
N LEU A 140 9.77 25.62 0.51
CA LEU A 140 9.76 26.76 1.42
C LEU A 140 11.17 27.15 1.88
N ALA A 141 12.00 26.16 2.22
CA ALA A 141 13.40 26.39 2.60
C ALA A 141 14.22 27.00 1.46
N ALA A 142 14.00 26.56 0.22
CA ALA A 142 14.66 27.12 -0.97
C ALA A 142 14.15 28.54 -1.32
N ALA A 143 12.89 28.83 -1.05
CA ALA A 143 12.28 30.14 -1.29
C ALA A 143 12.68 31.19 -0.24
N ASP A 144 13.11 30.77 0.96
CA ASP A 144 13.49 31.69 2.03
C ASP A 144 14.80 32.42 1.71
N LYS A 145 14.67 33.72 1.48
CA LYS A 145 15.81 34.62 1.19
C LYS A 145 16.85 34.64 2.32
N ARG A 146 16.44 34.41 3.57
CA ARG A 146 17.35 34.37 4.72
C ARG A 146 18.36 33.24 4.64
N TYR A 147 17.92 32.06 4.11
CA TYR A 147 18.79 30.90 3.93
C TYR A 147 19.84 31.16 2.83
N ARG A 148 19.43 31.81 1.74
CA ARG A 148 20.34 32.21 0.62
C ARG A 148 21.43 33.18 1.07
N MET A 149 21.11 34.11 1.97
CA MET A 149 22.10 35.09 2.46
C MET A 149 23.15 34.43 3.37
N LYS A 150 22.75 33.54 4.28
CA LYS A 150 23.68 32.82 5.17
C LYS A 150 24.66 31.91 4.40
N VAL A 151 24.20 31.25 3.35
CA VAL A 151 25.06 30.41 2.50
C VAL A 151 26.07 31.29 1.75
N LYS A 152 25.66 32.45 1.19
CA LYS A 152 26.55 33.35 0.50
C LYS A 152 27.66 33.90 1.42
N THR A 153 27.32 34.25 2.66
CA THR A 153 28.30 34.74 3.65
C THR A 153 29.31 33.64 4.00
N ARG A 154 28.86 32.41 4.29
CA ARG A 154 29.75 31.27 4.57
C ARG A 154 30.68 30.92 3.42
N VAL A 155 30.22 30.99 2.19
CA VAL A 155 31.07 30.73 1.01
C VAL A 155 32.10 31.84 0.82
N ARG A 156 31.75 33.11 1.04
CA ARG A 156 32.72 34.21 1.01
C ARG A 156 33.78 34.08 2.08
N ASP A 157 33.39 33.72 3.30
CA ASP A 157 34.32 33.52 4.41
C ASP A 157 35.26 32.34 4.15
N ALA A 158 34.73 31.24 3.61
CA ALA A 158 35.53 30.05 3.26
C ALA A 158 36.50 30.27 2.09
N LEU A 159 36.18 31.17 1.18
CA LEU A 159 37.06 31.55 0.05
C LEU A 159 38.04 32.66 0.37
N GLY A 160 38.06 33.15 1.63
CA GLY A 160 39.00 34.21 2.06
C GLY A 160 38.82 35.54 1.33
N LEU A 161 37.67 35.75 0.67
CA LEU A 161 37.34 36.98 -0.05
C LEU A 161 36.82 38.02 0.94
N GLN A 162 37.62 38.37 1.93
CA GLN A 162 37.41 39.57 2.69
C GLN A 162 37.88 40.75 1.81
N GLU A 163 36.95 41.44 1.21
CA GLU A 163 37.22 42.75 0.63
C GLU A 163 37.78 43.62 1.72
N ALA A 164 39.05 44.03 1.55
CA ALA A 164 39.62 45.18 2.24
C ALA A 164 38.71 46.39 1.97
N ARG A 165 37.94 46.78 2.97
CA ARG A 165 37.23 48.05 2.98
C ARG A 165 38.27 49.10 3.28
N ALA A 166 38.81 49.72 2.23
CA ALA A 166 39.50 51.02 2.35
C ALA A 166 38.46 52.13 2.52
#